data_77e1af4726c18570031dd7acce2ebe53
#
_entry.id   77e1af4726c18570031dd7acce2ebe53
#
_cell.length_a   1.000
_cell.length_b   1.000
_cell.length_c   1.000
_cell.angle_alpha   90.00
_cell.angle_beta   90.00
_cell.angle_gamma   90.00
#
_symmetry.space_group_name_H-M   'P 1'
#
loop_
_entity.id
_entity.type
_entity.pdbx_description
1 polymer ?
#
loop_
_entity_poly.entity_id
_entity_poly.type
_entity_poly.pdbx_seq_one_letter_code
_entity_poly.pdbx_strand_id
1 'polypeptide(L)'
;MRRGARTPWAAIALAASIACSSGGTPATLPPSTTPPPTSTPTATAWTLVWSDEFEGPAGSRVDAAKWGHDLGDGCASGNCGWGNTEREYYTDAPENVSLDGEGRLRIVARQAPAGLICYYGPCRYTSGKITTRGKMTAAPGRVEARIKLPIGQGLWPAFWMLGSGFPAVSWPACGELDIMEFKGSIPGSMSSAIHGPGYSGNTPFAHTHTLPGVSFASDFHTFAVEWDADLVQFSVDGTRHYSVSRSELLQRGSSILGQPYFIILNLAVGGHFDGDPQSDAILPATMLVDWVRVYRK
;
A
#
# COMPACT_ATOMS: atom_id res chain seq x y z
N MET A 1 -35.25 38.69 -32.14
CA MET A 1 -34.80 39.99 -32.75
C MET A 1 -33.42 40.30 -32.23
N ARG A 2 -32.60 40.55 -33.08
CA ARG A 2 -31.35 41.24 -33.41
C ARG A 2 -30.11 40.36 -33.45
N ARG A 3 -29.66 40.23 -34.68
CA ARG A 3 -28.39 39.78 -35.23
C ARG A 3 -27.30 40.87 -35.03
N GLY A 4 -26.06 40.47 -35.01
CA GLY A 4 -24.88 41.31 -35.26
C GLY A 4 -23.63 40.53 -34.83
N ALA A 5 -22.64 40.41 -35.53
CA ALA A 5 -22.09 40.60 -36.88
C ALA A 5 -20.59 40.24 -36.72
N ARG A 6 -20.10 39.46 -37.65
CA ARG A 6 -18.67 39.09 -37.79
C ARG A 6 -17.89 40.24 -38.41
N THR A 7 -16.62 40.41 -38.04
CA THR A 7 -15.61 41.00 -38.95
C THR A 7 -14.24 40.34 -38.77
N PRO A 8 -13.53 40.04 -39.87
CA PRO A 8 -12.19 39.46 -39.88
C PRO A 8 -11.13 40.56 -40.02
N TRP A 9 -9.93 40.32 -39.53
CA TRP A 9 -8.76 41.15 -39.82
C TRP A 9 -7.66 40.37 -40.51
N ALA A 10 -7.15 41.02 -41.55
CA ALA A 10 -6.29 40.53 -42.58
C ALA A 10 -4.81 40.46 -42.19
N ALA A 11 -4.10 39.58 -42.87
CA ALA A 11 -2.65 39.46 -42.88
C ALA A 11 -2.00 40.66 -43.59
N ILE A 12 -0.87 41.14 -43.06
CA ILE A 12 0.05 42.04 -43.79
C ILE A 12 1.43 41.35 -43.81
N ALA A 13 1.85 41.00 -45.01
CA ALA A 13 3.22 40.58 -45.30
C ALA A 13 4.04 41.85 -45.61
N LEU A 14 5.24 41.92 -45.05
CA LEU A 14 6.21 42.95 -45.44
C LEU A 14 7.49 42.27 -45.88
N ALA A 15 7.80 42.40 -47.16
CA ALA A 15 9.08 42.03 -47.77
C ALA A 15 10.03 43.22 -47.67
N ALA A 16 11.26 42.96 -47.29
CA ALA A 16 12.36 43.91 -47.45
C ALA A 16 13.61 43.22 -47.96
N SER A 17 14.14 43.80 -48.99
CA SER A 17 15.16 43.35 -49.91
C SER A 17 16.59 43.52 -49.41
N ILE A 18 17.42 42.65 -49.87
CA ILE A 18 18.85 42.46 -49.98
C ILE A 18 19.68 43.74 -50.18
N ALA A 19 20.80 43.80 -49.47
CA ALA A 19 22.02 44.44 -49.96
C ALA A 19 23.26 43.60 -49.61
N CYS A 20 23.98 43.17 -50.62
CA CYS A 20 25.31 42.53 -50.49
C CYS A 20 26.38 43.58 -50.20
N SER A 21 27.30 43.32 -49.33
CA SER A 21 28.62 43.93 -49.28
C SER A 21 29.68 42.94 -48.83
N SER A 22 30.75 42.94 -49.51
CA SER A 22 31.87 42.02 -49.62
C SER A 22 32.90 42.13 -48.49
N GLY A 23 33.55 40.99 -48.21
CA GLY A 23 34.93 40.95 -47.77
C GLY A 23 35.16 40.81 -46.27
N GLY A 24 35.43 39.60 -45.81
CA GLY A 24 36.01 39.33 -44.49
C GLY A 24 36.60 37.92 -44.46
N THR A 25 37.91 37.84 -44.20
CA THR A 25 38.72 36.65 -44.06
C THR A 25 38.09 35.61 -43.12
N PRO A 26 38.15 34.32 -43.39
CA PRO A 26 37.61 33.29 -42.51
C PRO A 26 38.42 33.18 -41.19
N ALA A 27 37.77 33.52 -40.07
CA ALA A 27 38.30 33.25 -38.74
C ALA A 27 38.17 31.74 -38.48
N THR A 28 39.26 31.07 -38.21
CA THR A 28 39.30 29.69 -37.72
C THR A 28 38.68 29.63 -36.36
N LEU A 29 37.54 28.92 -36.22
CA LEU A 29 36.94 28.59 -34.93
C LEU A 29 37.84 27.62 -34.15
N PRO A 30 37.97 27.80 -32.83
CA PRO A 30 38.68 26.85 -31.99
C PRO A 30 37.96 25.50 -31.97
N PRO A 31 38.64 24.38 -31.76
CA PRO A 31 38.01 23.07 -31.71
C PRO A 31 36.95 23.01 -30.61
N SER A 32 35.73 22.61 -30.98
CA SER A 32 34.63 22.37 -30.04
C SER A 32 35.05 21.22 -29.13
N THR A 33 35.34 21.53 -27.88
CA THR A 33 35.51 20.51 -26.84
C THR A 33 34.10 20.01 -26.46
N THR A 34 33.73 18.87 -27.02
CA THR A 34 32.53 18.12 -26.59
C THR A 34 32.75 17.74 -25.11
N PRO A 35 31.86 18.14 -24.18
CA PRO A 35 31.98 17.67 -22.80
C PRO A 35 31.85 16.14 -22.77
N PRO A 36 32.57 15.46 -21.85
CA PRO A 36 32.45 14.02 -21.71
C PRO A 36 30.99 13.64 -21.43
N PRO A 37 30.54 12.47 -21.93
CA PRO A 37 29.15 12.05 -21.67
C PRO A 37 28.94 11.97 -20.18
N THR A 38 27.97 12.73 -19.69
CA THR A 38 27.48 12.65 -18.29
C THR A 38 26.96 11.23 -18.13
N SER A 39 27.63 10.41 -17.34
CA SER A 39 27.14 9.08 -16.99
C SER A 39 25.81 9.26 -16.27
N THR A 40 24.71 8.92 -16.95
CA THR A 40 23.41 8.77 -16.30
C THR A 40 23.59 7.71 -15.21
N PRO A 41 23.25 7.99 -13.94
CA PRO A 41 23.33 6.97 -12.91
C PRO A 41 22.44 5.80 -13.34
N THR A 42 23.04 4.64 -13.52
CA THR A 42 22.31 3.40 -13.79
C THR A 42 21.39 3.18 -12.59
N ALA A 43 20.09 3.25 -12.81
CA ALA A 43 19.12 2.93 -11.76
C ALA A 43 19.45 1.53 -11.26
N THR A 44 19.80 1.39 -9.99
CA THR A 44 20.11 0.09 -9.38
C THR A 44 18.87 -0.79 -9.52
N ALA A 45 19.01 -1.90 -10.26
CA ALA A 45 17.88 -2.79 -10.51
C ALA A 45 17.46 -3.49 -9.20
N TRP A 46 16.16 -3.63 -9.01
CA TRP A 46 15.57 -4.40 -7.89
C TRP A 46 15.89 -5.89 -8.05
N THR A 47 16.41 -6.51 -7.00
CA THR A 47 16.65 -7.96 -6.94
C THR A 47 15.60 -8.59 -6.01
N LEU A 48 14.83 -9.57 -6.51
CA LEU A 48 13.89 -10.35 -5.71
C LEU A 48 14.67 -11.18 -4.68
N VAL A 49 14.36 -11.01 -3.39
CA VAL A 49 15.06 -11.71 -2.29
C VAL A 49 14.15 -12.65 -1.51
N TRP A 50 12.83 -12.45 -1.58
CA TRP A 50 11.84 -13.33 -0.98
C TRP A 50 10.51 -13.16 -1.71
N SER A 51 9.74 -14.24 -1.83
CA SER A 51 8.36 -14.19 -2.31
C SER A 51 7.51 -15.32 -1.74
N ASP A 52 6.19 -15.11 -1.84
CA ASP A 52 5.19 -16.14 -1.79
C ASP A 52 4.19 -15.93 -2.91
N GLU A 53 4.11 -16.91 -3.80
CA GLU A 53 3.20 -16.94 -4.95
C GLU A 53 1.94 -17.79 -4.62
N PHE A 54 1.79 -18.21 -3.38
CA PHE A 54 0.65 -18.95 -2.82
C PHE A 54 0.25 -20.20 -3.62
N GLU A 55 1.22 -20.88 -4.21
CA GLU A 55 1.01 -22.12 -4.94
C GLU A 55 0.61 -23.26 -4.01
N GLY A 56 -0.37 -24.06 -4.43
CA GLY A 56 -0.81 -25.23 -3.68
C GLY A 56 -2.27 -25.60 -3.93
N PRO A 57 -2.71 -26.77 -3.45
CA PRO A 57 -4.10 -27.23 -3.63
C PRO A 57 -5.12 -26.34 -2.91
N ALA A 58 -6.32 -26.26 -3.45
CA ALA A 58 -7.44 -25.55 -2.84
C ALA A 58 -7.72 -26.04 -1.41
N GLY A 59 -7.93 -25.10 -0.47
CA GLY A 59 -8.19 -25.37 0.94
C GLY A 59 -6.95 -25.71 1.77
N SER A 60 -5.75 -25.78 1.17
CA SER A 60 -4.52 -25.96 1.95
C SER A 60 -4.14 -24.72 2.74
N ARG A 61 -3.39 -24.92 3.83
CA ARG A 61 -2.86 -23.85 4.67
C ARG A 61 -1.72 -23.12 3.97
N VAL A 62 -1.46 -21.89 4.36
CA VAL A 62 -0.25 -21.15 3.98
C VAL A 62 1.02 -21.88 4.49
N ASP A 63 2.15 -21.63 3.82
CA ASP A 63 3.44 -22.18 4.23
C ASP A 63 3.84 -21.67 5.62
N ALA A 64 3.88 -22.57 6.61
CA ALA A 64 4.23 -22.26 7.99
C ALA A 64 5.70 -21.82 8.17
N ALA A 65 6.58 -22.04 7.18
CA ALA A 65 7.94 -21.49 7.17
C ALA A 65 7.94 -20.00 6.83
N LYS A 66 6.93 -19.52 6.11
CA LYS A 66 6.78 -18.12 5.67
C LYS A 66 5.84 -17.31 6.55
N TRP A 67 4.73 -17.93 7.00
CA TRP A 67 3.64 -17.26 7.68
C TRP A 67 3.32 -17.86 9.05
N GLY A 68 2.99 -16.99 10.00
CA GLY A 68 2.29 -17.31 11.23
C GLY A 68 0.90 -16.70 11.21
N HIS A 69 0.11 -16.96 12.27
CA HIS A 69 -1.22 -16.39 12.44
C HIS A 69 -1.27 -15.56 13.72
N ASP A 70 -1.87 -14.39 13.68
CA ASP A 70 -2.36 -13.71 14.86
C ASP A 70 -3.81 -14.18 15.10
N LEU A 71 -4.12 -14.69 16.30
CA LEU A 71 -5.39 -15.34 16.60
C LEU A 71 -6.19 -14.55 17.65
N GLY A 72 -7.50 -14.74 17.62
CA GLY A 72 -8.39 -14.17 18.62
C GLY A 72 -8.91 -12.78 18.26
N ASP A 73 -9.37 -12.08 19.28
CA ASP A 73 -9.90 -10.73 19.22
C ASP A 73 -8.93 -9.68 19.81
N GLY A 74 -7.66 -10.04 19.97
CA GLY A 74 -6.60 -9.18 20.52
C GLY A 74 -6.54 -9.15 22.05
N CYS A 75 -7.54 -9.65 22.78
CA CYS A 75 -7.55 -9.59 24.25
C CYS A 75 -6.43 -10.37 24.91
N ALA A 76 -6.03 -11.51 24.35
CA ALA A 76 -4.92 -12.31 24.87
C ALA A 76 -3.58 -11.55 24.88
N SER A 77 -3.42 -10.56 24.00
CA SER A 77 -2.26 -9.66 23.96
C SER A 77 -2.48 -8.33 24.69
N GLY A 78 -3.61 -8.18 25.42
CA GLY A 78 -3.96 -6.96 26.12
C GLY A 78 -4.51 -5.85 25.22
N ASN A 79 -4.85 -6.15 23.96
CA ASN A 79 -5.29 -5.21 22.96
C ASN A 79 -6.65 -5.63 22.36
N CYS A 80 -7.69 -5.69 23.20
CA CYS A 80 -9.04 -6.10 22.78
C CYS A 80 -9.55 -5.30 21.58
N GLY A 81 -10.19 -6.00 20.60
CA GLY A 81 -10.62 -5.42 19.35
C GLY A 81 -9.44 -4.86 18.54
N TRP A 82 -8.24 -5.44 18.74
CA TRP A 82 -6.97 -5.08 18.08
C TRP A 82 -6.63 -3.58 18.19
N GLY A 83 -7.17 -2.90 19.23
CA GLY A 83 -6.99 -1.47 19.47
C GLY A 83 -7.91 -0.55 18.65
N ASN A 84 -8.71 -1.10 17.74
CA ASN A 84 -9.56 -0.36 16.81
C ASN A 84 -11.05 -0.66 16.99
N THR A 85 -11.42 -1.40 18.07
CA THR A 85 -12.79 -1.93 18.30
C THR A 85 -13.28 -2.85 17.18
N GLU A 86 -12.35 -3.55 16.51
CA GLU A 86 -12.64 -4.55 15.49
C GLU A 86 -13.56 -5.65 16.05
N ARG A 87 -14.40 -6.25 15.20
CA ARG A 87 -15.49 -7.15 15.60
C ARG A 87 -15.24 -8.62 15.25
N GLU A 88 -14.21 -8.92 14.47
CA GLU A 88 -13.87 -10.29 14.12
C GLU A 88 -13.06 -10.97 15.21
N TYR A 89 -13.10 -12.29 15.16
CA TYR A 89 -12.18 -13.19 15.83
C TYR A 89 -11.29 -13.82 14.76
N TYR A 90 -10.01 -13.54 14.74
CA TYR A 90 -9.09 -14.12 13.79
C TYR A 90 -8.81 -15.60 14.11
N THR A 91 -8.85 -16.44 13.08
CA THR A 91 -8.60 -17.87 13.15
C THR A 91 -7.58 -18.33 12.13
N ASP A 92 -7.00 -19.51 12.32
CA ASP A 92 -6.18 -20.21 11.35
C ASP A 92 -6.96 -21.30 10.59
N ALA A 93 -8.29 -21.32 10.73
CA ALA A 93 -9.15 -22.27 10.06
C ALA A 93 -9.12 -22.08 8.54
N PRO A 94 -9.10 -23.17 7.72
CA PRO A 94 -9.08 -23.04 6.25
C PRO A 94 -10.27 -22.26 5.67
N GLU A 95 -11.36 -22.16 6.41
CA GLU A 95 -12.53 -21.34 6.06
C GLU A 95 -12.22 -19.85 6.09
N ASN A 96 -11.25 -19.40 6.91
CA ASN A 96 -10.82 -18.00 7.02
C ASN A 96 -9.50 -17.72 6.30
N VAL A 97 -8.55 -18.69 6.29
CA VAL A 97 -7.23 -18.54 5.64
C VAL A 97 -6.88 -19.83 4.91
N SER A 98 -6.84 -19.79 3.59
CA SER A 98 -6.46 -20.94 2.77
C SER A 98 -5.99 -20.53 1.39
N LEU A 99 -5.31 -21.44 0.68
CA LEU A 99 -5.04 -21.32 -0.74
C LEU A 99 -6.30 -21.67 -1.56
N ASP A 100 -6.46 -21.03 -2.72
CA ASP A 100 -7.62 -21.27 -3.59
C ASP A 100 -7.41 -22.40 -4.62
N GLY A 101 -6.18 -22.84 -4.80
CA GLY A 101 -5.81 -23.85 -5.81
C GLY A 101 -5.48 -23.26 -7.19
N GLU A 102 -5.52 -21.94 -7.32
CA GLU A 102 -5.20 -21.18 -8.54
C GLU A 102 -4.02 -20.22 -8.33
N GLY A 103 -3.16 -20.52 -7.34
CA GLY A 103 -1.99 -19.69 -7.00
C GLY A 103 -2.34 -18.43 -6.20
N ARG A 104 -3.39 -18.49 -5.34
CA ARG A 104 -3.77 -17.31 -4.54
C ARG A 104 -4.09 -17.69 -3.11
N LEU A 105 -3.75 -16.78 -2.19
CA LEU A 105 -4.25 -16.78 -0.82
C LEU A 105 -5.65 -16.21 -0.76
N ARG A 106 -6.52 -16.84 0.02
CA ARG A 106 -7.83 -16.32 0.43
C ARG A 106 -7.81 -15.97 1.91
N ILE A 107 -8.16 -14.73 2.24
CA ILE A 107 -8.53 -14.31 3.60
C ILE A 107 -10.02 -13.99 3.57
N VAL A 108 -10.81 -14.72 4.35
CA VAL A 108 -12.26 -14.71 4.28
C VAL A 108 -12.89 -14.28 5.60
N ALA A 109 -13.61 -13.17 5.58
CA ALA A 109 -14.50 -12.78 6.66
C ALA A 109 -15.83 -13.51 6.54
N ARG A 110 -16.33 -14.06 7.66
CA ARG A 110 -17.54 -14.88 7.72
C ARG A 110 -18.34 -14.60 8.99
N GLN A 111 -19.59 -15.02 9.01
CA GLN A 111 -20.34 -15.11 10.27
C GLN A 111 -19.68 -16.11 11.22
N ALA A 112 -19.56 -15.74 12.48
CA ALA A 112 -18.98 -16.59 13.50
C ALA A 112 -19.87 -17.80 13.82
N PRO A 113 -19.28 -18.96 14.15
CA PRO A 113 -20.05 -20.08 14.67
C PRO A 113 -20.66 -19.73 16.03
N ALA A 114 -21.79 -20.37 16.34
CA ALA A 114 -22.43 -20.22 17.65
C ALA A 114 -21.49 -20.68 18.79
N GLY A 115 -21.51 -19.96 19.90
CA GLY A 115 -20.74 -20.28 21.11
C GLY A 115 -19.34 -19.67 21.16
N LEU A 116 -18.84 -19.04 20.08
CA LEU A 116 -17.60 -18.28 20.14
C LEU A 116 -17.85 -16.94 20.86
N ILE A 117 -16.93 -16.60 21.79
CA ILE A 117 -17.02 -15.41 22.63
C ILE A 117 -15.88 -14.45 22.32
N CYS A 118 -16.22 -13.20 22.06
CA CYS A 118 -15.35 -12.07 21.87
C CYS A 118 -15.42 -11.11 23.07
N TYR A 119 -14.58 -10.08 23.09
CA TYR A 119 -14.54 -9.06 24.15
C TYR A 119 -15.86 -8.31 24.35
N TYR A 120 -16.72 -8.29 23.34
CA TYR A 120 -18.03 -7.63 23.38
C TYR A 120 -19.21 -8.58 23.57
N GLY A 121 -19.00 -9.86 23.87
CA GLY A 121 -19.99 -10.92 24.02
C GLY A 121 -19.93 -11.95 22.90
N PRO A 122 -21.03 -12.57 22.46
CA PRO A 122 -20.99 -13.51 21.33
C PRO A 122 -20.34 -12.88 20.08
N CYS A 123 -19.33 -13.57 19.55
CA CYS A 123 -18.67 -13.11 18.32
C CYS A 123 -19.65 -13.08 17.16
N ARG A 124 -19.63 -12.02 16.37
CA ARG A 124 -20.43 -11.94 15.13
C ARG A 124 -19.68 -12.43 13.92
N TYR A 125 -18.35 -12.28 13.90
CA TYR A 125 -17.54 -12.53 12.72
C TYR A 125 -16.28 -13.32 13.06
N THR A 126 -15.82 -14.14 12.11
CA THR A 126 -14.46 -14.68 12.06
C THR A 126 -13.77 -14.19 10.81
N SER A 127 -12.45 -14.07 10.85
CA SER A 127 -11.63 -13.67 9.72
C SER A 127 -10.20 -14.23 9.85
N GLY A 128 -9.26 -13.75 9.03
CA GLY A 128 -7.88 -14.16 9.04
C GLY A 128 -6.89 -13.00 9.14
N LYS A 129 -5.79 -13.24 9.88
CA LYS A 129 -4.63 -12.36 9.99
C LYS A 129 -3.37 -13.20 9.98
N ILE A 130 -2.54 -13.01 8.95
CA ILE A 130 -1.26 -13.71 8.81
C ILE A 130 -0.09 -12.74 8.86
N THR A 131 1.05 -13.21 9.32
CA THR A 131 2.23 -12.38 9.52
C THR A 131 3.52 -13.15 9.24
N THR A 132 4.55 -12.45 8.75
CA THR A 132 5.91 -13.00 8.64
C THR A 132 6.73 -12.82 9.91
N ARG A 133 6.14 -12.36 11.03
CA ARG A 133 6.81 -12.17 12.32
C ARG A 133 7.51 -13.47 12.79
N GLY A 134 8.80 -13.36 13.10
CA GLY A 134 9.63 -14.52 13.51
C GLY A 134 9.97 -15.49 12.39
N LYS A 135 9.60 -15.18 11.15
CA LYS A 135 9.87 -15.96 9.92
C LYS A 135 10.77 -15.20 8.97
N MET A 136 10.31 -14.03 8.54
CA MET A 136 11.04 -13.15 7.65
C MET A 136 10.84 -11.69 8.03
N THR A 137 11.89 -10.89 7.91
CA THR A 137 11.83 -9.43 7.98
C THR A 137 12.42 -8.82 6.72
N ALA A 138 11.70 -7.87 6.13
CA ALA A 138 12.21 -7.09 5.02
C ALA A 138 13.12 -5.99 5.56
N ALA A 139 14.39 -5.97 5.14
CA ALA A 139 15.28 -4.82 5.33
C ALA A 139 14.87 -3.69 4.39
N PRO A 140 15.36 -2.44 4.60
CA PRO A 140 15.13 -1.34 3.67
C PRO A 140 15.28 -1.78 2.21
N GLY A 141 14.25 -1.46 1.40
CA GLY A 141 14.11 -1.99 0.05
C GLY A 141 12.71 -1.73 -0.50
N ARG A 142 12.11 -2.73 -1.13
CA ARG A 142 10.75 -2.70 -1.67
C ARG A 142 9.97 -3.93 -1.21
N VAL A 143 8.75 -3.71 -0.77
CA VAL A 143 7.75 -4.77 -0.49
C VAL A 143 6.51 -4.47 -1.31
N GLU A 144 5.98 -5.48 -1.99
CA GLU A 144 4.76 -5.34 -2.78
C GLU A 144 3.89 -6.60 -2.70
N ALA A 145 2.59 -6.40 -2.87
CA ALA A 145 1.61 -7.47 -2.99
C ALA A 145 0.58 -7.13 -4.06
N ARG A 146 0.11 -8.15 -4.76
CA ARG A 146 -0.99 -8.03 -5.73
C ARG A 146 -2.26 -8.58 -5.11
N ILE A 147 -3.24 -7.70 -4.91
CA ILE A 147 -4.42 -7.97 -4.07
C ILE A 147 -5.69 -7.54 -4.78
N LYS A 148 -6.75 -8.35 -4.64
CA LYS A 148 -8.13 -7.99 -4.98
C LYS A 148 -8.95 -7.85 -3.70
N LEU A 149 -9.64 -6.72 -3.58
CA LEU A 149 -10.29 -6.27 -2.35
C LEU A 149 -11.78 -6.58 -2.35
N PRO A 150 -12.39 -6.94 -1.20
CA PRO A 150 -13.84 -7.11 -1.07
C PRO A 150 -14.54 -5.75 -0.92
N ILE A 151 -15.84 -5.68 -1.28
CA ILE A 151 -16.71 -4.51 -1.10
C ILE A 151 -17.72 -4.80 0.00
N GLY A 152 -18.02 -3.80 0.81
CA GLY A 152 -19.06 -3.81 1.84
C GLY A 152 -18.66 -2.98 3.03
N GLN A 153 -19.57 -2.16 3.54
CA GLN A 153 -19.31 -1.35 4.74
C GLN A 153 -18.92 -2.23 5.91
N GLY A 154 -17.88 -1.81 6.62
CA GLY A 154 -17.30 -2.53 7.76
C GLY A 154 -16.26 -3.58 7.36
N LEU A 155 -15.94 -3.74 6.07
CA LEU A 155 -14.80 -4.56 5.64
C LEU A 155 -13.55 -3.68 5.53
N TRP A 156 -12.52 -4.07 6.26
CA TRP A 156 -11.25 -3.37 6.34
C TRP A 156 -10.08 -4.32 6.01
N PRO A 157 -9.85 -4.63 4.74
CA PRO A 157 -8.64 -5.34 4.33
C PRO A 157 -7.43 -4.43 4.47
N ALA A 158 -6.31 -5.00 4.95
CA ALA A 158 -5.06 -4.30 5.12
C ALA A 158 -3.84 -5.15 4.69
N PHE A 159 -2.88 -4.46 4.08
CA PHE A 159 -1.53 -4.91 3.79
C PHE A 159 -0.57 -3.89 4.38
N TRP A 160 0.15 -4.29 5.41
CA TRP A 160 0.92 -3.40 6.24
C TRP A 160 2.13 -4.07 6.88
N MET A 161 2.94 -3.31 7.57
CA MET A 161 4.17 -3.81 8.20
C MET A 161 4.38 -3.18 9.57
N LEU A 162 4.87 -3.97 10.54
CA LEU A 162 5.39 -3.49 11.81
C LEU A 162 6.90 -3.68 11.90
N GLY A 163 7.56 -2.76 12.59
CA GLY A 163 8.99 -2.83 12.86
C GLY A 163 9.38 -4.12 13.60
N SER A 164 10.48 -4.74 13.17
CA SER A 164 10.94 -6.05 13.67
C SER A 164 11.24 -6.09 15.16
N GLY A 165 11.37 -4.94 15.81
CA GLY A 165 11.51 -4.83 17.27
C GLY A 165 10.25 -5.19 18.06
N PHE A 166 9.07 -5.20 17.44
CA PHE A 166 7.81 -5.58 18.11
C PHE A 166 7.79 -7.09 18.47
N PRO A 167 7.30 -7.49 19.68
CA PRO A 167 6.69 -6.67 20.74
C PRO A 167 7.66 -6.08 21.77
N ALA A 168 8.97 -6.40 21.73
CA ALA A 168 9.93 -5.92 22.71
C ALA A 168 10.03 -4.38 22.69
N VAL A 169 9.93 -3.78 21.50
CA VAL A 169 9.67 -2.35 21.31
C VAL A 169 8.18 -2.20 21.03
N SER A 170 7.46 -1.57 21.95
CA SER A 170 6.01 -1.40 21.82
C SER A 170 5.64 -0.40 20.72
N TRP A 171 4.42 -0.52 20.21
CA TRP A 171 3.81 0.48 19.33
C TRP A 171 3.55 1.81 20.10
N PRO A 172 3.74 3.00 19.48
CA PRO A 172 4.17 3.21 18.10
C PRO A 172 5.68 3.29 17.90
N ALA A 173 6.50 3.05 18.94
CA ALA A 173 7.95 3.19 18.86
C ALA A 173 8.61 2.17 17.93
N CYS A 174 8.02 1.00 17.75
CA CYS A 174 8.48 0.00 16.77
C CYS A 174 8.33 0.47 15.32
N GLY A 175 7.47 1.48 15.04
CA GLY A 175 7.14 1.94 13.71
C GLY A 175 6.16 1.03 12.97
N GLU A 176 5.34 1.65 12.09
CA GLU A 176 4.34 0.98 11.27
C GLU A 176 4.27 1.64 9.90
N LEU A 177 4.14 0.83 8.85
CA LEU A 177 3.95 1.26 7.48
C LEU A 177 2.72 0.57 6.90
N ASP A 178 1.64 1.34 6.69
CA ASP A 178 0.40 0.84 6.10
C ASP A 178 0.46 1.05 4.60
N ILE A 179 0.75 -0.03 3.88
CA ILE A 179 0.94 0.02 2.42
C ILE A 179 -0.40 0.20 1.74
N MET A 180 -1.41 -0.52 2.21
CA MET A 180 -2.78 -0.44 1.74
C MET A 180 -3.74 -0.70 2.88
N GLU A 181 -4.61 0.27 3.14
CA GLU A 181 -5.81 0.15 3.95
C GLU A 181 -7.01 0.55 3.11
N PHE A 182 -8.06 -0.26 3.15
CA PHE A 182 -9.21 -0.03 2.30
C PHE A 182 -10.51 -0.05 3.11
N LYS A 183 -11.37 0.93 2.83
CA LYS A 183 -12.74 0.96 3.35
C LYS A 183 -13.67 0.32 2.33
N GLY A 184 -14.24 -0.83 2.68
CA GLY A 184 -15.17 -1.52 1.80
C GLY A 184 -16.39 -0.69 1.42
N SER A 185 -16.74 0.33 2.23
CA SER A 185 -17.81 1.32 1.95
C SER A 185 -17.43 2.35 0.89
N ILE A 186 -16.13 2.55 0.59
CA ILE A 186 -15.65 3.59 -0.36
C ILE A 186 -14.74 2.95 -1.40
N PRO A 187 -15.28 2.16 -2.33
CA PRO A 187 -14.48 1.29 -3.21
C PRO A 187 -13.58 2.02 -4.21
N GLY A 188 -13.76 3.32 -4.42
CA GLY A 188 -12.94 4.15 -5.31
C GLY A 188 -11.66 4.69 -4.68
N SER A 189 -11.40 4.45 -3.38
CA SER A 189 -10.22 4.99 -2.70
C SER A 189 -9.62 4.02 -1.70
N MET A 190 -8.31 4.15 -1.47
CA MET A 190 -7.54 3.45 -0.45
C MET A 190 -6.59 4.43 0.25
N SER A 191 -6.08 4.05 1.40
CA SER A 191 -5.15 4.87 2.18
C SER A 191 -3.81 4.18 2.37
N SER A 192 -2.74 4.97 2.44
CA SER A 192 -1.45 4.57 2.99
C SER A 192 -1.11 5.45 4.18
N ALA A 193 -0.47 4.89 5.20
CA ALA A 193 -0.13 5.61 6.41
C ALA A 193 1.24 5.22 6.98
N ILE A 194 1.75 6.06 7.87
CA ILE A 194 2.98 5.85 8.62
C ILE A 194 2.71 6.24 10.06
N HIS A 195 2.93 5.31 10.98
CA HIS A 195 2.81 5.54 12.41
C HIS A 195 4.16 5.39 13.11
N GLY A 196 4.45 6.34 13.99
CA GLY A 196 5.65 6.37 14.81
C GLY A 196 5.52 7.34 15.99
N PRO A 197 6.56 7.48 16.81
CA PRO A 197 6.53 8.40 17.93
C PRO A 197 6.29 9.84 17.50
N GLY A 198 5.20 10.44 18.00
CA GLY A 198 4.75 11.80 17.65
C GLY A 198 3.79 11.91 16.47
N TYR A 199 3.56 10.81 15.74
CA TYR A 199 2.61 10.72 14.61
C TYR A 199 1.98 9.34 14.55
N SER A 200 1.02 9.07 15.42
CA SER A 200 0.35 7.77 15.52
C SER A 200 -1.13 7.94 15.90
N GLY A 201 -1.88 6.85 15.91
CA GLY A 201 -3.31 6.84 16.19
C GLY A 201 -4.08 7.74 15.22
N ASN A 202 -4.73 8.78 15.72
CA ASN A 202 -5.54 9.71 14.91
C ASN A 202 -4.71 10.79 14.17
N THR A 203 -3.40 10.78 14.30
CA THR A 203 -2.52 11.79 13.71
C THR A 203 -1.33 11.21 12.95
N PRO A 204 -1.49 10.17 12.11
CA PRO A 204 -0.41 9.61 11.31
C PRO A 204 0.05 10.59 10.21
N PHE A 205 1.12 10.24 9.52
CA PHE A 205 1.31 10.68 8.15
C PHE A 205 0.49 9.77 7.26
N ALA A 206 -0.56 10.29 6.63
CA ALA A 206 -1.47 9.49 5.83
C ALA A 206 -1.88 10.19 4.53
N HIS A 207 -2.19 9.40 3.52
CA HIS A 207 -2.70 9.87 2.25
C HIS A 207 -3.77 8.93 1.69
N THR A 208 -4.89 9.49 1.26
CA THR A 208 -5.92 8.76 0.55
C THR A 208 -5.72 8.91 -0.95
N HIS A 209 -5.53 7.78 -1.63
CA HIS A 209 -5.43 7.70 -3.09
C HIS A 209 -6.78 7.30 -3.67
N THR A 210 -7.23 8.02 -4.70
CA THR A 210 -8.53 7.80 -5.37
C THR A 210 -8.33 7.52 -6.85
N LEU A 211 -9.01 6.49 -7.37
CA LEU A 211 -9.10 6.19 -8.79
C LEU A 211 -10.43 6.73 -9.32
N PRO A 212 -10.44 7.78 -10.14
CA PRO A 212 -11.68 8.37 -10.66
C PRO A 212 -12.46 7.37 -11.52
N GLY A 213 -13.69 7.06 -11.10
CA GLY A 213 -14.60 6.18 -11.83
C GLY A 213 -14.25 4.69 -11.83
N VAL A 214 -13.24 4.27 -11.05
CA VAL A 214 -12.80 2.88 -10.93
C VAL A 214 -12.87 2.44 -9.47
N SER A 215 -13.22 1.18 -9.24
CA SER A 215 -13.20 0.56 -7.92
C SER A 215 -11.93 -0.27 -7.76
N PHE A 216 -11.22 -0.11 -6.63
CA PHE A 216 -10.11 -0.99 -6.22
C PHE A 216 -10.52 -2.45 -6.02
N ALA A 217 -11.82 -2.74 -5.97
CA ALA A 217 -12.34 -4.10 -5.83
C ALA A 217 -12.70 -4.74 -7.19
N SER A 218 -12.64 -4.00 -8.31
CA SER A 218 -13.02 -4.53 -9.64
C SER A 218 -12.02 -5.56 -10.15
N ASP A 219 -10.73 -5.40 -9.84
CA ASP A 219 -9.65 -6.29 -10.27
C ASP A 219 -8.54 -6.35 -9.22
N PHE A 220 -7.46 -7.08 -9.52
CA PHE A 220 -6.23 -7.09 -8.76
C PHE A 220 -5.44 -5.80 -9.00
N HIS A 221 -4.96 -5.19 -7.91
CA HIS A 221 -4.02 -4.08 -7.93
C HIS A 221 -2.73 -4.45 -7.21
N THR A 222 -1.61 -3.88 -7.65
CA THR A 222 -0.31 -4.05 -6.99
C THR A 222 -0.06 -2.87 -6.06
N PHE A 223 -0.02 -3.12 -4.77
CA PHE A 223 0.31 -2.14 -3.74
C PHE A 223 1.76 -2.33 -3.30
N ALA A 224 2.52 -1.24 -3.19
CA ALA A 224 3.92 -1.34 -2.84
C ALA A 224 4.40 -0.18 -1.95
N VAL A 225 5.39 -0.49 -1.12
CA VAL A 225 6.20 0.48 -0.39
C VAL A 225 7.68 0.31 -0.74
N GLU A 226 8.37 1.43 -0.93
CA GLU A 226 9.82 1.51 -1.02
C GLU A 226 10.30 2.39 0.12
N TRP A 227 11.32 1.93 0.87
CA TRP A 227 11.89 2.74 1.94
C TRP A 227 13.39 2.51 2.08
N ASP A 228 14.06 3.54 2.57
CA ASP A 228 15.45 3.53 3.01
C ASP A 228 15.61 4.34 4.30
N ALA A 229 16.81 4.81 4.61
CA ALA A 229 17.04 5.62 5.80
C ALA A 229 16.44 7.03 5.73
N ASP A 230 16.16 7.55 4.51
CA ASP A 230 15.84 8.95 4.28
C ASP A 230 14.44 9.18 3.73
N LEU A 231 13.82 8.16 3.11
CA LEU A 231 12.58 8.31 2.37
C LEU A 231 11.74 7.03 2.45
N VAL A 232 10.41 7.20 2.54
CA VAL A 232 9.43 6.15 2.27
C VAL A 232 8.49 6.62 1.16
N GLN A 233 8.14 5.70 0.25
CA GLN A 233 7.28 5.97 -0.91
C GLN A 233 6.26 4.85 -1.09
N PHE A 234 5.01 5.21 -1.33
CA PHE A 234 3.93 4.27 -1.60
C PHE A 234 3.45 4.38 -3.04
N SER A 235 3.15 3.24 -3.65
CA SER A 235 2.67 3.19 -5.04
C SER A 235 1.55 2.17 -5.21
N VAL A 236 0.69 2.45 -6.20
CA VAL A 236 -0.35 1.54 -6.70
C VAL A 236 -0.11 1.36 -8.19
N ASP A 237 -0.09 0.11 -8.66
CA ASP A 237 0.14 -0.27 -10.06
C ASP A 237 1.35 0.43 -10.69
N GLY A 238 2.44 0.51 -9.92
CA GLY A 238 3.68 1.17 -10.31
C GLY A 238 3.65 2.70 -10.27
N THR A 239 2.51 3.32 -9.98
CA THR A 239 2.38 4.78 -9.86
C THR A 239 2.52 5.21 -8.41
N ARG A 240 3.55 6.01 -8.11
CA ARG A 240 3.72 6.60 -6.78
C ARG A 240 2.61 7.61 -6.49
N HIS A 241 1.94 7.45 -5.34
CA HIS A 241 0.86 8.35 -4.90
C HIS A 241 1.18 9.09 -3.61
N TYR A 242 2.13 8.59 -2.80
CA TYR A 242 2.50 9.21 -1.53
C TYR A 242 3.98 9.01 -1.22
N SER A 243 4.58 9.97 -0.53
CA SER A 243 5.95 9.84 0.00
C SER A 243 6.14 10.76 1.19
N VAL A 244 6.98 10.34 2.15
CA VAL A 244 7.37 11.11 3.33
C VAL A 244 8.87 10.95 3.54
N SER A 245 9.57 12.07 3.69
CA SER A 245 10.99 12.10 3.97
C SER A 245 11.28 11.96 5.47
N ARG A 246 12.50 11.54 5.80
CA ARG A 246 12.99 11.52 7.18
C ARG A 246 12.89 12.89 7.84
N SER A 247 13.17 13.97 7.11
CA SER A 247 13.08 15.33 7.64
C SER A 247 11.66 15.71 8.06
N GLU A 248 10.62 15.27 7.31
CA GLU A 248 9.22 15.49 7.68
C GLU A 248 8.83 14.70 8.92
N LEU A 249 9.27 13.43 9.05
CA LEU A 249 9.03 12.63 10.26
C LEU A 249 9.64 13.30 11.49
N LEU A 250 10.87 13.81 11.38
CA LEU A 250 11.59 14.48 12.48
C LEU A 250 10.96 15.81 12.91
N GLN A 251 10.12 16.45 12.09
CA GLN A 251 9.34 17.62 12.49
C GLN A 251 8.22 17.29 13.46
N ARG A 252 7.75 16.05 13.51
CA ARG A 252 6.65 15.61 14.36
C ARG A 252 7.07 14.64 15.46
N GLY A 253 8.22 14.00 15.32
CA GLY A 253 8.69 13.02 16.28
C GLY A 253 9.99 12.35 15.87
N SER A 254 10.08 11.04 16.06
CA SER A 254 11.28 10.26 15.71
C SER A 254 11.10 9.56 14.35
N SER A 255 12.20 9.46 13.58
CA SER A 255 12.17 8.67 12.35
C SER A 255 12.12 7.18 12.67
N ILE A 256 11.26 6.47 11.97
CA ILE A 256 11.15 5.00 11.98
C ILE A 256 11.77 4.36 10.74
N LEU A 257 12.37 5.16 9.83
CA LEU A 257 12.98 4.68 8.60
C LEU A 257 14.34 4.01 8.86
N GLY A 258 14.79 3.20 7.91
CA GLY A 258 16.08 2.53 7.97
C GLY A 258 16.11 1.24 8.80
N GLN A 259 14.98 0.84 9.41
CA GLN A 259 14.85 -0.42 10.15
C GLN A 259 14.16 -1.51 9.32
N PRO A 260 14.33 -2.80 9.71
CA PRO A 260 13.59 -3.88 9.09
C PRO A 260 12.16 -3.99 9.65
N TYR A 261 11.26 -4.53 8.81
CA TYR A 261 9.83 -4.72 9.11
C TYR A 261 9.39 -6.14 8.79
N PHE A 262 8.39 -6.66 9.51
CA PHE A 262 7.67 -7.86 9.12
C PHE A 262 6.31 -7.51 8.50
N ILE A 263 5.84 -8.37 7.61
CA ILE A 263 4.63 -8.15 6.79
C ILE A 263 3.42 -8.70 7.52
N ILE A 264 2.28 -8.03 7.38
CA ILE A 264 0.97 -8.45 7.88
C ILE A 264 -0.06 -8.30 6.77
N LEU A 265 -0.93 -9.29 6.64
CA LEU A 265 -2.12 -9.30 5.79
C LEU A 265 -3.32 -9.70 6.63
N ASN A 266 -4.39 -8.92 6.61
CA ASN A 266 -5.63 -9.23 7.31
C ASN A 266 -6.86 -8.67 6.61
N LEU A 267 -8.01 -9.20 7.00
CA LEU A 267 -9.31 -8.64 6.67
C LEU A 267 -10.07 -8.40 7.99
N ALA A 268 -9.98 -7.17 8.50
CA ALA A 268 -10.75 -6.77 9.67
C ALA A 268 -12.22 -6.56 9.32
N VAL A 269 -13.08 -6.66 10.34
CA VAL A 269 -14.53 -6.43 10.23
C VAL A 269 -14.99 -5.50 11.33
N GLY A 270 -15.62 -4.40 10.96
CA GLY A 270 -16.07 -3.38 11.92
C GLY A 270 -14.92 -2.47 12.38
N GLY A 271 -15.13 -1.82 13.51
CA GLY A 271 -14.14 -0.94 14.11
C GLY A 271 -14.20 0.52 13.65
N HIS A 272 -13.21 1.30 14.09
CA HIS A 272 -13.24 2.75 13.90
C HIS A 272 -13.01 3.21 12.46
N PHE A 273 -12.37 2.37 11.62
CA PHE A 273 -11.92 2.81 10.30
C PHE A 273 -13.05 2.89 9.28
N ASP A 274 -13.90 1.85 9.16
CA ASP A 274 -15.03 1.80 8.20
C ASP A 274 -16.40 1.63 8.89
N GLY A 275 -16.42 1.62 10.23
CA GLY A 275 -17.62 1.36 11.04
C GLY A 275 -18.04 -0.12 11.02
N ASP A 276 -19.08 -0.44 11.75
CA ASP A 276 -19.60 -1.81 11.79
C ASP A 276 -20.41 -2.13 10.50
N PRO A 277 -20.44 -3.40 10.03
CA PRO A 277 -21.31 -3.82 8.95
C PRO A 277 -22.78 -3.49 9.23
N GLN A 278 -23.45 -2.88 8.27
CA GLN A 278 -24.91 -2.59 8.37
C GLN A 278 -25.75 -3.85 8.17
N SER A 279 -25.21 -4.85 7.48
CA SER A 279 -25.88 -6.12 7.17
C SER A 279 -24.86 -7.23 7.00
N ASP A 280 -25.19 -8.42 7.52
CA ASP A 280 -24.39 -9.64 7.30
C ASP A 280 -24.50 -10.17 5.85
N ALA A 281 -25.31 -9.56 5.00
CA ALA A 281 -25.45 -9.92 3.57
C ALA A 281 -24.15 -9.67 2.76
N ILE A 282 -23.20 -8.91 3.30
CA ILE A 282 -21.87 -8.75 2.69
C ILE A 282 -20.96 -9.99 2.87
N LEU A 283 -21.36 -10.93 3.71
CA LEU A 283 -20.56 -12.11 4.05
C LEU A 283 -21.06 -13.38 3.30
N PRO A 284 -20.18 -14.32 2.97
CA PRO A 284 -18.74 -14.26 3.15
C PRO A 284 -18.07 -13.24 2.22
N ALA A 285 -17.08 -12.50 2.74
CA ALA A 285 -16.29 -11.55 1.98
C ALA A 285 -14.84 -12.03 1.89
N THR A 286 -14.23 -11.92 0.71
CA THR A 286 -12.90 -12.49 0.45
C THR A 286 -11.93 -11.44 -0.07
N MET A 287 -10.81 -11.27 0.61
CA MET A 287 -9.60 -10.66 0.09
C MET A 287 -8.77 -11.75 -0.58
N LEU A 288 -8.42 -11.55 -1.86
CA LEU A 288 -7.53 -12.45 -2.59
C LEU A 288 -6.15 -11.81 -2.72
N VAL A 289 -5.10 -12.59 -2.44
CA VAL A 289 -3.71 -12.16 -2.64
C VAL A 289 -3.05 -13.10 -3.63
N ASP A 290 -2.63 -12.55 -4.76
CA ASP A 290 -2.00 -13.29 -5.86
C ASP A 290 -0.55 -13.64 -5.49
N TRP A 291 0.18 -12.67 -4.98
CA TRP A 291 1.54 -12.86 -4.49
C TRP A 291 1.97 -11.74 -3.51
N VAL A 292 3.04 -12.03 -2.74
CA VAL A 292 3.80 -11.05 -1.95
C VAL A 292 5.27 -11.19 -2.30
N ARG A 293 5.95 -10.06 -2.58
CA ARG A 293 7.35 -10.04 -3.02
C ARG A 293 8.16 -8.99 -2.29
N VAL A 294 9.41 -9.33 -1.97
CA VAL A 294 10.38 -8.46 -1.31
C VAL A 294 11.62 -8.33 -2.17
N TYR A 295 12.07 -7.09 -2.36
CA TYR A 295 13.21 -6.77 -3.20
C TYR A 295 14.24 -5.92 -2.45
N ARG A 296 15.50 -6.01 -2.89
CA ARG A 296 16.60 -5.12 -2.49
C ARG A 296 17.28 -4.51 -3.71
N LYS A 297 17.90 -3.33 -3.51
CA LYS A 297 18.80 -2.70 -4.48
C LYS A 297 20.20 -3.28 -4.38
#